data_784f1e475153e64fa91c7a6c9be639f0
#
_entry.id   784f1e475153e64fa91c7a6c9be639f0
#
_cell.length_a   1.000
_cell.length_b   1.000
_cell.length_c   1.000
_cell.angle_alpha   90.00
_cell.angle_beta   90.00
_cell.angle_gamma   90.00
#
_symmetry.space_group_name_H-M   'P 1'
#
loop_
_entity.id
_entity.type
_entity.pdbx_description
1 polymer ?
#
loop_
_entity_poly.entity_id
_entity_poly.type
_entity_poly.pdbx_seq_one_letter_code
_entity_poly.pdbx_strand_id
1 'polypeptide(L)'
;MAIVKVAINGYGTIGKRVADAVDAQDDMEVVGVTKTGPSFGCEMAVRKNFDIYSTSDDPEVIRTFDNSPFECKGGLKELLAISDVVIDCSPGKMGEENLRKYLDAGVKSVFQGGEKHSLTGLSYTSCANHMENFGAKTTRVVSCNTTGLSRTLVPLYEHCGSLKVECTMIRRAADPGDSKKGPINAIKPVLKVPSHHGP
;
A
#
# COMPACT_ATOMS: atom_id res chain seq x y z
N MET A 1 -9.79 -23.03 -6.94
CA MET A 1 -10.42 -21.73 -6.54
C MET A 1 -10.22 -20.78 -7.70
N ALA A 2 -11.08 -19.77 -7.87
CA ALA A 2 -10.81 -18.72 -8.85
C ALA A 2 -9.63 -17.88 -8.35
N ILE A 3 -8.70 -17.53 -9.24
CA ILE A 3 -7.56 -16.66 -8.92
C ILE A 3 -8.07 -15.24 -8.72
N VAL A 4 -7.68 -14.59 -7.63
CA VAL A 4 -8.05 -13.21 -7.30
C VAL A 4 -7.17 -12.25 -8.08
N LYS A 5 -7.76 -11.38 -8.87
CA LYS A 5 -7.11 -10.38 -9.70
C LYS A 5 -6.80 -9.11 -8.91
N VAL A 6 -5.52 -8.83 -8.70
CA VAL A 6 -5.06 -7.74 -7.85
C VAL A 6 -4.39 -6.64 -8.66
N ALA A 7 -4.91 -5.42 -8.55
CA ALA A 7 -4.26 -4.21 -9.05
C ALA A 7 -3.38 -3.58 -7.97
N ILE A 8 -2.22 -3.05 -8.36
CA ILE A 8 -1.36 -2.27 -7.47
C ILE A 8 -1.36 -0.81 -7.92
N ASN A 9 -2.10 0.04 -7.21
CA ASN A 9 -2.10 1.47 -7.50
C ASN A 9 -0.95 2.16 -6.77
N GLY A 10 0.08 2.55 -7.54
CA GLY A 10 1.31 3.16 -7.03
C GLY A 10 2.48 2.18 -6.89
N TYR A 11 3.15 1.84 -7.99
CA TYR A 11 4.31 0.95 -8.02
C TYR A 11 5.60 1.68 -7.62
N GLY A 12 5.61 2.20 -6.37
CA GLY A 12 6.75 2.81 -5.69
C GLY A 12 7.49 1.82 -4.78
N THR A 13 8.15 2.31 -3.72
CA THR A 13 8.91 1.47 -2.77
C THR A 13 8.02 0.42 -2.09
N ILE A 14 6.83 0.82 -1.63
CA ILE A 14 5.87 -0.10 -0.97
C ILE A 14 5.18 -0.96 -2.01
N GLY A 15 4.68 -0.37 -3.10
CA GLY A 15 3.93 -1.08 -4.13
C GLY A 15 4.71 -2.23 -4.78
N LYS A 16 6.03 -2.08 -4.97
CA LYS A 16 6.88 -3.18 -5.45
C LYS A 16 6.87 -4.38 -4.51
N ARG A 17 7.01 -4.13 -3.21
CA ARG A 17 7.03 -5.20 -2.19
C ARG A 17 5.65 -5.85 -2.02
N VAL A 18 4.60 -5.07 -2.15
CA VAL A 18 3.22 -5.58 -2.13
C VAL A 18 2.95 -6.43 -3.36
N ALA A 19 3.36 -5.97 -4.55
CA ALA A 19 3.24 -6.76 -5.78
C ALA A 19 4.02 -8.09 -5.68
N ASP A 20 5.25 -8.07 -5.17
CA ASP A 20 6.04 -9.29 -4.93
C ASP A 20 5.36 -10.25 -3.94
N ALA A 21 4.68 -9.71 -2.92
CA ALA A 21 3.96 -10.52 -1.94
C ALA A 21 2.67 -11.13 -2.52
N VAL A 22 1.98 -10.42 -3.40
CA VAL A 22 0.81 -10.92 -4.14
C VAL A 22 1.23 -11.99 -5.14
N ASP A 23 2.28 -11.73 -5.93
CA ASP A 23 2.82 -12.64 -6.94
C ASP A 23 3.32 -13.99 -6.34
N ALA A 24 3.67 -13.97 -5.06
CA ALA A 24 4.08 -15.17 -4.33
C ALA A 24 2.90 -16.03 -3.79
N GLN A 25 1.65 -15.63 -4.04
CA GLN A 25 0.46 -16.39 -3.61
C GLN A 25 -0.08 -17.22 -4.78
N ASP A 26 -0.43 -18.48 -4.51
CA ASP A 26 -0.96 -19.40 -5.54
C ASP A 26 -2.41 -19.07 -5.96
N ASP A 27 -3.13 -18.28 -5.17
CA ASP A 27 -4.54 -17.92 -5.35
C ASP A 27 -4.76 -16.47 -5.81
N MET A 28 -3.67 -15.73 -6.10
CA MET A 28 -3.70 -14.34 -6.53
C MET A 28 -2.84 -14.11 -7.77
N GLU A 29 -3.16 -13.10 -8.56
CA GLU A 29 -2.33 -12.61 -9.65
C GLU A 29 -2.28 -11.09 -9.67
N VAL A 30 -1.12 -10.51 -9.99
CA VAL A 30 -0.98 -9.07 -10.24
C VAL A 30 -1.38 -8.80 -11.69
N VAL A 31 -2.59 -8.25 -11.90
CA VAL A 31 -3.11 -7.94 -13.25
C VAL A 31 -2.59 -6.62 -13.81
N GLY A 32 -1.92 -5.82 -12.99
CA GLY A 32 -1.24 -4.61 -13.41
C GLY A 32 -0.82 -3.71 -12.26
N VAL A 33 0.09 -2.81 -12.59
CA VAL A 33 0.65 -1.84 -11.66
C VAL A 33 0.57 -0.43 -12.25
N THR A 34 0.33 0.59 -11.43
CA THR A 34 0.28 1.97 -11.95
C THR A 34 1.55 2.77 -11.71
N LYS A 35 1.83 3.65 -12.66
CA LYS A 35 2.93 4.64 -12.62
C LYS A 35 2.44 6.00 -13.09
N THR A 36 3.05 7.06 -12.54
CA THR A 36 2.77 8.45 -12.96
C THR A 36 3.47 8.83 -14.27
N GLY A 37 4.41 8.02 -14.74
CA GLY A 37 5.18 8.22 -15.95
C GLY A 37 6.34 7.23 -16.05
N PRO A 38 7.06 7.22 -17.18
CA PRO A 38 8.20 6.34 -17.43
C PRO A 38 9.29 6.51 -16.37
N SER A 39 9.82 5.42 -15.87
CA SER A 39 10.87 5.43 -14.84
C SER A 39 11.51 4.05 -14.72
N PHE A 40 12.62 3.96 -13.99
CA PHE A 40 13.22 2.66 -13.63
C PHE A 40 12.23 1.70 -12.96
N GLY A 41 11.20 2.22 -12.29
CA GLY A 41 10.12 1.39 -11.76
C GLY A 41 9.35 0.64 -12.82
N CYS A 42 9.20 1.19 -14.05
CA CYS A 42 8.57 0.49 -15.17
C CYS A 42 9.43 -0.68 -15.67
N GLU A 43 10.76 -0.51 -15.75
CA GLU A 43 11.67 -1.60 -16.08
C GLU A 43 11.54 -2.76 -15.09
N MET A 44 11.41 -2.46 -13.79
CA MET A 44 11.21 -3.50 -12.77
C MET A 44 9.86 -4.21 -12.92
N ALA A 45 8.79 -3.51 -13.33
CA ALA A 45 7.49 -4.12 -13.60
C ALA A 45 7.57 -5.07 -14.81
N VAL A 46 8.18 -4.62 -15.91
CA VAL A 46 8.38 -5.45 -17.12
C VAL A 46 9.18 -6.72 -16.83
N ARG A 47 10.26 -6.61 -16.03
CA ARG A 47 11.07 -7.78 -15.63
C ARG A 47 10.28 -8.81 -14.81
N LYS A 48 9.19 -8.40 -14.18
CA LYS A 48 8.27 -9.23 -13.39
C LYS A 48 7.04 -9.67 -14.20
N ASN A 49 6.97 -9.32 -15.49
CA ASN A 49 5.81 -9.52 -16.35
C ASN A 49 4.53 -8.83 -15.84
N PHE A 50 4.64 -7.72 -15.13
CA PHE A 50 3.49 -6.94 -14.72
C PHE A 50 3.15 -5.89 -15.77
N ASP A 51 1.89 -5.84 -16.19
CA ASP A 51 1.39 -4.81 -17.10
C ASP A 51 1.41 -3.44 -16.42
N ILE A 52 1.78 -2.41 -17.20
CA ILE A 52 1.91 -1.03 -16.70
C ILE A 52 0.69 -0.23 -17.14
N TYR A 53 0.12 0.48 -16.19
CA TYR A 53 -0.98 1.44 -16.39
C TYR A 53 -0.58 2.81 -15.86
N SER A 54 -1.21 3.87 -16.37
CA SER A 54 -1.09 5.21 -15.81
C SER A 54 -1.92 5.33 -14.51
N THR A 55 -1.44 6.13 -13.55
CA THR A 55 -2.24 6.50 -12.36
C THR A 55 -3.40 7.44 -12.71
N SER A 56 -3.40 8.02 -13.91
CA SER A 56 -4.41 8.94 -14.42
C SER A 56 -5.10 8.36 -15.65
N ASP A 57 -6.38 8.65 -15.79
CA ASP A 57 -7.17 8.34 -17.00
C ASP A 57 -7.07 9.45 -18.05
N ASP A 58 -6.29 10.51 -17.79
CA ASP A 58 -6.03 11.59 -18.74
C ASP A 58 -5.16 11.07 -19.91
N PRO A 59 -5.65 11.16 -21.17
CA PRO A 59 -4.90 10.71 -22.33
C PRO A 59 -3.53 11.39 -22.49
N GLU A 60 -3.37 12.63 -22.03
CA GLU A 60 -2.08 13.32 -22.11
C GLU A 60 -1.05 12.71 -21.15
N VAL A 61 -1.49 12.30 -19.95
CA VAL A 61 -0.62 11.60 -19.00
C VAL A 61 -0.26 10.22 -19.51
N ILE A 62 -1.21 9.49 -20.11
CA ILE A 62 -0.97 8.18 -20.72
C ILE A 62 0.04 8.30 -21.86
N ARG A 63 -0.09 9.30 -22.72
CA ARG A 63 0.85 9.56 -23.83
C ARG A 63 2.28 9.85 -23.40
N THR A 64 2.54 10.19 -22.14
CA THR A 64 3.93 10.33 -21.65
C THR A 64 4.73 9.04 -21.79
N PHE A 65 4.06 7.90 -21.90
CA PHE A 65 4.70 6.59 -22.10
C PHE A 65 5.05 6.33 -23.58
N ASP A 66 4.44 7.00 -24.55
CA ASP A 66 4.63 6.75 -25.99
C ASP A 66 6.08 6.97 -26.44
N ASN A 67 6.81 7.85 -25.77
CA ASN A 67 8.23 8.12 -26.02
C ASN A 67 9.17 7.30 -25.13
N SER A 68 8.68 6.22 -24.53
CA SER A 68 9.46 5.33 -23.66
C SER A 68 9.47 3.91 -24.19
N PRO A 69 10.40 3.06 -23.77
CA PRO A 69 10.41 1.63 -24.14
C PRO A 69 9.32 0.81 -23.41
N PHE A 70 8.46 1.47 -22.61
CA PHE A 70 7.46 0.80 -21.79
C PHE A 70 6.08 0.96 -22.38
N GLU A 71 5.42 -0.15 -22.69
CA GLU A 71 4.03 -0.15 -23.12
C GLU A 71 3.12 0.16 -21.91
N CYS A 72 2.30 1.22 -22.03
CA CYS A 72 1.25 1.54 -21.08
C CYS A 72 -0.09 1.02 -21.63
N LYS A 73 -0.74 0.12 -20.90
CA LYS A 73 -1.98 -0.54 -21.34
C LYS A 73 -3.22 0.33 -21.21
N GLY A 74 -3.12 1.47 -20.53
CA GLY A 74 -4.23 2.39 -20.32
C GLY A 74 -4.12 3.17 -19.03
N GLY A 75 -5.23 3.74 -18.54
CA GLY A 75 -5.31 4.45 -17.27
C GLY A 75 -5.74 3.57 -16.11
N LEU A 76 -5.98 4.20 -14.97
CA LEU A 76 -6.43 3.52 -13.75
C LEU A 76 -7.79 2.84 -13.95
N LYS A 77 -8.70 3.46 -14.69
CA LYS A 77 -10.05 2.93 -14.95
C LYS A 77 -10.01 1.60 -15.69
N GLU A 78 -9.17 1.48 -16.72
CA GLU A 78 -9.00 0.23 -17.47
C GLU A 78 -8.42 -0.87 -16.58
N LEU A 79 -7.46 -0.55 -15.70
CA LEU A 79 -6.91 -1.49 -14.74
C LEU A 79 -7.96 -1.96 -13.73
N LEU A 80 -8.77 -1.04 -13.18
CA LEU A 80 -9.82 -1.40 -12.23
C LEU A 80 -10.90 -2.29 -12.87
N ALA A 81 -11.21 -2.11 -14.15
CA ALA A 81 -12.22 -2.90 -14.86
C ALA A 81 -11.87 -4.41 -14.96
N ILE A 82 -10.60 -4.76 -14.83
CA ILE A 82 -10.13 -6.16 -14.88
C ILE A 82 -9.74 -6.72 -13.51
N SER A 83 -9.96 -5.96 -12.43
CA SER A 83 -9.47 -6.28 -11.08
C SER A 83 -10.60 -6.65 -10.13
N ASP A 84 -10.37 -7.59 -9.23
CA ASP A 84 -11.26 -7.91 -8.10
C ASP A 84 -10.92 -7.05 -6.87
N VAL A 85 -9.63 -6.76 -6.68
CA VAL A 85 -9.07 -6.02 -5.54
C VAL A 85 -8.03 -5.03 -6.03
N VAL A 86 -8.02 -3.83 -5.47
CA VAL A 86 -6.92 -2.87 -5.63
C VAL A 86 -6.21 -2.64 -4.31
N ILE A 87 -4.88 -2.71 -4.33
CA ILE A 87 -4.04 -2.32 -3.20
C ILE A 87 -3.46 -0.94 -3.51
N ASP A 88 -3.93 0.06 -2.76
CA ASP A 88 -3.49 1.45 -2.91
C ASP A 88 -2.19 1.67 -2.14
N CYS A 89 -1.10 1.87 -2.87
CA CYS A 89 0.23 2.22 -2.39
C CYS A 89 0.63 3.63 -2.80
N SER A 90 -0.33 4.46 -3.20
CA SER A 90 -0.11 5.85 -3.57
C SER A 90 0.34 6.68 -2.35
N PRO A 91 0.99 7.83 -2.55
CA PRO A 91 1.37 8.71 -1.45
C PRO A 91 0.16 9.17 -0.63
N GLY A 92 0.33 9.31 0.68
CA GLY A 92 -0.72 9.79 1.58
C GLY A 92 -1.35 11.10 1.11
N LYS A 93 -2.67 11.25 1.37
CA LYS A 93 -3.62 12.28 0.93
C LYS A 93 -4.31 12.01 -0.42
N MET A 94 -3.88 11.01 -1.20
CA MET A 94 -4.57 10.59 -2.41
C MET A 94 -5.75 9.63 -2.13
N GLY A 95 -5.78 9.04 -0.94
CA GLY A 95 -6.70 7.96 -0.60
C GLY A 95 -8.18 8.33 -0.72
N GLU A 96 -8.57 9.56 -0.36
CA GLU A 96 -9.98 9.99 -0.45
C GLU A 96 -10.47 10.08 -1.90
N GLU A 97 -9.65 10.62 -2.79
CA GLU A 97 -9.95 10.68 -4.22
C GLU A 97 -9.98 9.27 -4.84
N ASN A 98 -8.97 8.47 -4.50
CA ASN A 98 -8.85 7.11 -5.01
C ASN A 98 -9.99 6.21 -4.52
N LEU A 99 -10.41 6.35 -3.26
CA LEU A 99 -11.53 5.57 -2.71
C LEU A 99 -12.79 5.74 -3.54
N ARG A 100 -13.11 6.97 -3.99
CA ARG A 100 -14.27 7.22 -4.85
C ARG A 100 -14.17 6.43 -6.15
N LYS A 101 -13.00 6.48 -6.82
CA LYS A 101 -12.75 5.72 -8.06
C LYS A 101 -12.94 4.20 -7.88
N TYR A 102 -12.48 3.66 -6.74
CA TYR A 102 -12.62 2.23 -6.43
C TYR A 102 -14.05 1.83 -6.14
N LEU A 103 -14.80 2.67 -5.40
CA LEU A 103 -16.21 2.43 -5.13
C LEU A 103 -17.05 2.50 -6.40
N ASP A 104 -16.80 3.48 -7.28
CA ASP A 104 -17.47 3.63 -8.57
C ASP A 104 -17.19 2.46 -9.51
N ALA A 105 -15.97 1.91 -9.47
CA ALA A 105 -15.60 0.71 -10.21
C ALA A 105 -16.11 -0.60 -9.57
N GLY A 106 -16.64 -0.55 -8.34
CA GLY A 106 -17.11 -1.74 -7.62
C GLY A 106 -16.00 -2.68 -7.13
N VAL A 107 -14.75 -2.22 -7.09
CA VAL A 107 -13.56 -3.00 -6.74
C VAL A 107 -13.29 -2.88 -5.23
N LYS A 108 -12.93 -3.99 -4.58
CA LYS A 108 -12.47 -3.97 -3.19
C LYS A 108 -11.14 -3.25 -3.06
N SER A 109 -10.91 -2.55 -1.96
CA SER A 109 -9.69 -1.75 -1.80
C SER A 109 -9.00 -1.90 -0.45
N VAL A 110 -7.66 -1.97 -0.50
CA VAL A 110 -6.78 -2.01 0.67
C VAL A 110 -5.78 -0.86 0.59
N PHE A 111 -5.78 0.05 1.56
CA PHE A 111 -4.93 1.24 1.56
C PHE A 111 -3.65 1.03 2.38
N GLN A 112 -2.50 1.30 1.76
CA GLN A 112 -1.16 1.18 2.35
C GLN A 112 -0.43 2.52 2.52
N GLY A 113 -1.02 3.62 2.04
CA GLY A 113 -0.38 4.93 1.94
C GLY A 113 -0.29 5.72 3.25
N GLY A 114 -0.72 5.17 4.39
CA GLY A 114 -0.75 5.85 5.68
C GLY A 114 -2.04 6.64 5.92
N GLU A 115 -3.12 6.20 5.33
CA GLU A 115 -4.44 6.82 5.44
C GLU A 115 -4.99 6.78 6.86
N LYS A 116 -5.85 7.74 7.19
CA LYS A 116 -6.53 7.77 8.50
C LYS A 116 -7.59 6.68 8.59
N HIS A 117 -7.86 6.22 9.82
CA HIS A 117 -8.94 5.26 10.09
C HIS A 117 -10.30 5.73 9.54
N SER A 118 -10.58 7.04 9.62
CA SER A 118 -11.83 7.64 9.16
C SER A 118 -12.09 7.48 7.65
N LEU A 119 -11.06 7.18 6.84
CA LEU A 119 -11.23 6.98 5.41
C LEU A 119 -12.06 5.72 5.10
N THR A 120 -11.77 4.62 5.79
CA THR A 120 -12.38 3.31 5.51
C THR A 120 -13.28 2.82 6.66
N GLY A 121 -13.18 3.43 7.84
CA GLY A 121 -13.83 2.94 9.06
C GLY A 121 -13.24 1.66 9.63
N LEU A 122 -12.31 1.03 8.92
CA LEU A 122 -11.63 -0.20 9.30
C LEU A 122 -10.12 -0.04 9.19
N SER A 123 -9.41 -0.60 10.17
CA SER A 123 -7.94 -0.67 10.17
C SER A 123 -7.52 -2.11 10.36
N TYR A 124 -6.62 -2.58 9.53
CA TYR A 124 -6.20 -3.98 9.48
C TYR A 124 -4.80 -4.21 10.04
N THR A 125 -4.69 -5.22 10.88
CA THR A 125 -3.44 -5.88 11.21
C THR A 125 -3.67 -7.38 11.39
N SER A 126 -2.97 -8.21 10.63
CA SER A 126 -3.27 -9.63 10.44
C SER A 126 -3.34 -10.44 11.74
N CYS A 127 -2.47 -10.15 12.71
CA CYS A 127 -2.39 -10.89 13.96
C CYS A 127 -3.41 -10.45 15.02
N ALA A 128 -4.04 -9.26 14.87
CA ALA A 128 -4.90 -8.72 15.94
C ALA A 128 -6.39 -8.69 15.57
N ASN A 129 -6.75 -8.38 14.32
CA ASN A 129 -8.15 -8.15 13.98
C ASN A 129 -8.55 -8.64 12.57
N HIS A 130 -8.00 -9.75 12.14
CA HIS A 130 -8.30 -10.32 10.82
C HIS A 130 -9.81 -10.52 10.61
N MET A 131 -10.50 -11.11 11.58
CA MET A 131 -11.91 -11.44 11.47
C MET A 131 -12.82 -10.21 11.38
N GLU A 132 -12.45 -9.09 11.98
CA GLU A 132 -13.20 -7.83 11.90
C GLU A 132 -13.19 -7.24 10.49
N ASN A 133 -12.14 -7.54 9.72
CA ASN A 133 -11.97 -7.06 8.36
C ASN A 133 -12.44 -8.07 7.30
N PHE A 134 -12.82 -9.28 7.71
CA PHE A 134 -13.23 -10.31 6.76
C PHE A 134 -14.49 -9.91 5.99
N GLY A 135 -14.42 -9.94 4.67
CA GLY A 135 -15.52 -9.53 3.80
C GLY A 135 -15.70 -8.03 3.59
N ALA A 136 -14.85 -7.20 4.20
CA ALA A 136 -14.91 -5.75 4.02
C ALA A 136 -14.72 -5.34 2.55
N LYS A 137 -15.43 -4.30 2.12
CA LYS A 137 -15.24 -3.71 0.79
C LYS A 137 -13.99 -2.84 0.74
N THR A 138 -13.72 -2.12 1.82
CA THR A 138 -12.56 -1.23 1.93
C THR A 138 -11.92 -1.38 3.31
N THR A 139 -10.60 -1.36 3.37
CA THR A 139 -9.85 -1.31 4.63
C THR A 139 -8.53 -0.57 4.45
N ARG A 140 -7.96 -0.08 5.53
CA ARG A 140 -6.57 0.42 5.52
C ARG A 140 -5.68 -0.49 6.35
N VAL A 141 -4.43 -0.60 5.99
CA VAL A 141 -3.41 -1.25 6.84
C VAL A 141 -2.87 -0.21 7.84
N VAL A 142 -2.67 -0.61 9.07
CA VAL A 142 -2.04 0.24 10.09
C VAL A 142 -0.57 0.52 9.74
N SER A 143 0.07 1.47 10.44
CA SER A 143 1.48 1.79 10.16
C SER A 143 2.39 0.57 10.33
N CYS A 144 3.51 0.55 9.62
CA CYS A 144 4.52 -0.51 9.73
C CYS A 144 5.00 -0.71 11.18
N ASN A 145 5.09 0.37 11.95
CA ASN A 145 5.47 0.32 13.36
C ASN A 145 4.37 -0.30 14.23
N THR A 146 3.11 0.08 14.00
CA THR A 146 1.95 -0.53 14.68
C THR A 146 1.85 -2.01 14.33
N THR A 147 2.07 -2.38 13.06
CA THR A 147 2.12 -3.78 12.63
C THR A 147 3.23 -4.55 13.36
N GLY A 148 4.43 -3.98 13.46
CA GLY A 148 5.55 -4.58 14.18
C GLY A 148 5.25 -4.81 15.66
N LEU A 149 4.68 -3.80 16.33
CA LEU A 149 4.26 -3.91 17.72
C LEU A 149 3.17 -4.99 17.91
N SER A 150 2.13 -4.98 17.07
CA SER A 150 1.05 -5.97 17.15
C SER A 150 1.58 -7.40 16.96
N ARG A 151 2.46 -7.63 16.02
CA ARG A 151 3.08 -8.94 15.78
C ARG A 151 3.92 -9.46 16.96
N THR A 152 4.40 -8.56 17.80
CA THR A 152 5.15 -8.92 19.01
C THR A 152 4.22 -9.07 20.21
N LEU A 153 3.29 -8.12 20.40
CA LEU A 153 2.50 -8.04 21.63
C LEU A 153 1.33 -9.02 21.65
N VAL A 154 0.70 -9.31 20.49
CA VAL A 154 -0.45 -10.22 20.45
C VAL A 154 -0.07 -11.63 20.92
N PRO A 155 0.98 -12.29 20.38
CA PRO A 155 1.40 -13.59 20.88
C PRO A 155 1.81 -13.58 22.36
N LEU A 156 2.45 -12.51 22.84
CA LEU A 156 2.80 -12.37 24.25
C LEU A 156 1.55 -12.26 25.13
N TYR A 157 0.56 -11.50 24.70
CA TYR A 157 -0.72 -11.39 25.42
C TYR A 157 -1.47 -12.72 25.47
N GLU A 158 -1.53 -13.44 24.36
CA GLU A 158 -2.16 -14.76 24.26
C GLU A 158 -1.48 -15.77 25.19
N HIS A 159 -0.15 -15.67 25.34
CA HIS A 159 0.61 -16.56 26.22
C HIS A 159 0.50 -16.17 27.70
N CYS A 160 0.56 -14.88 28.04
CA CYS A 160 0.67 -14.38 29.41
C CYS A 160 -0.68 -13.99 30.03
N GLY A 161 -1.73 -13.77 29.23
CA GLY A 161 -3.07 -13.34 29.66
C GLY A 161 -3.19 -11.86 30.03
N SER A 162 -2.12 -11.21 30.46
CA SER A 162 -2.09 -9.76 30.75
C SER A 162 -0.69 -9.19 30.56
N LEU A 163 -0.60 -7.95 30.06
CA LEU A 163 0.68 -7.29 29.81
C LEU A 163 0.62 -5.82 30.26
N LYS A 164 1.67 -5.37 30.93
CA LYS A 164 2.03 -3.95 31.00
C LYS A 164 3.24 -3.76 30.10
N VAL A 165 3.11 -2.89 29.10
CA VAL A 165 4.15 -2.70 28.08
C VAL A 165 4.64 -1.26 28.09
N GLU A 166 5.97 -1.11 28.12
CA GLU A 166 6.65 0.15 27.82
C GLU A 166 7.45 -0.02 26.54
N CYS A 167 7.20 0.83 25.55
CA CYS A 167 7.80 0.71 24.24
C CYS A 167 8.56 1.98 23.85
N THR A 168 9.84 1.82 23.48
CA THR A 168 10.62 2.89 22.86
C THR A 168 10.82 2.60 21.39
N MET A 169 10.32 3.51 20.53
CA MET A 169 10.43 3.36 19.09
C MET A 169 11.56 4.21 18.54
N ILE A 170 12.58 3.54 18.00
CA ILE A 170 13.74 4.19 17.36
C ILE A 170 13.58 4.08 15.84
N ARG A 171 13.40 5.22 15.17
CA ARG A 171 13.27 5.29 13.71
C ARG A 171 14.48 5.96 13.09
N ARG A 172 14.87 5.47 11.93
CA ARG A 172 15.86 6.11 11.06
C ARG A 172 15.27 6.38 9.68
N ALA A 173 15.82 7.33 8.96
CA ALA A 173 15.53 7.49 7.54
C ALA A 173 15.99 6.22 6.79
N ALA A 174 15.08 5.54 6.14
CA ALA A 174 15.33 4.27 5.44
C ALA A 174 15.10 4.37 3.93
N ASP A 175 14.23 5.29 3.50
CA ASP A 175 13.90 5.48 2.10
C ASP A 175 14.74 6.59 1.47
N PRO A 176 15.12 6.47 0.19
CA PRO A 176 15.88 7.50 -0.51
C PRO A 176 15.27 8.90 -0.45
N GLY A 177 13.91 8.98 -0.40
CA GLY A 177 13.18 10.23 -0.26
C GLY A 177 13.28 10.90 1.12
N ASP A 178 13.68 10.16 2.13
CA ASP A 178 13.82 10.67 3.51
C ASP A 178 15.10 11.47 3.73
N SER A 179 16.06 11.43 2.81
CA SER A 179 17.32 12.19 2.89
C SER A 179 17.11 13.71 3.02
N LYS A 180 15.98 14.23 2.56
CA LYS A 180 15.61 15.65 2.72
C LYS A 180 15.29 16.06 4.17
N LYS A 181 15.11 15.10 5.08
CA LYS A 181 14.72 15.31 6.48
C LYS A 181 15.91 15.31 7.45
N GLY A 182 17.11 15.16 6.94
CA GLY A 182 18.35 15.16 7.71
C GLY A 182 19.26 13.97 7.36
N PRO A 183 20.43 13.89 8.00
CA PRO A 183 21.38 12.79 7.76
C PRO A 183 20.75 11.44 8.06
N ILE A 184 21.07 10.43 7.24
CA ILE A 184 20.69 9.04 7.49
C ILE A 184 21.23 8.62 8.87
N ASN A 185 20.40 7.98 9.68
CA ASN A 185 20.68 7.55 11.05
C ASN A 185 20.80 8.69 12.09
N ALA A 186 20.46 9.93 11.78
CA ALA A 186 20.35 10.97 12.81
C ALA A 186 19.17 10.63 13.75
N ILE A 187 19.45 10.60 15.05
CA ILE A 187 18.42 10.43 16.08
C ILE A 187 17.82 11.81 16.35
N LYS A 188 16.54 11.97 16.06
CA LYS A 188 15.79 13.17 16.41
C LYS A 188 14.71 12.79 17.42
N PRO A 189 14.84 13.19 18.71
CA PRO A 189 13.81 12.89 19.69
C PRO A 189 12.48 13.54 19.31
N VAL A 190 11.40 12.80 19.35
CA VAL A 190 10.04 13.32 19.22
C VAL A 190 9.37 13.09 20.57
N LEU A 191 9.30 14.16 21.36
CA LEU A 191 8.74 14.11 22.71
C LEU A 191 7.22 14.40 22.74
N LYS A 192 6.65 14.65 21.57
CA LYS A 192 5.22 14.94 21.45
C LYS A 192 4.40 13.65 21.39
N VAL A 193 3.55 13.46 22.37
CA VAL A 193 2.56 12.37 22.45
C VAL A 193 1.16 13.01 22.42
N PRO A 194 0.16 12.45 21.74
CA PRO A 194 0.20 11.26 20.90
C PRO A 194 0.95 11.45 19.57
N SER A 195 1.49 10.37 19.03
CA SER A 195 2.07 10.33 17.69
C SER A 195 1.12 9.62 16.73
N HIS A 196 1.40 9.69 15.41
CA HIS A 196 0.60 8.94 14.42
C HIS A 196 0.78 7.42 14.48
N HIS A 197 1.63 6.93 15.37
CA HIS A 197 1.88 5.50 15.59
C HIS A 197 1.16 4.95 16.81
N GLY A 198 0.55 5.79 17.59
CA GLY A 198 -0.21 5.42 18.77
C GLY A 198 -1.04 6.59 19.30
N PRO A 199 -2.02 6.33 20.17
CA PRO A 199 -2.83 7.35 20.79
C PRO A 199 -2.02 8.29 21.67
#